data_f9ae5a66ee7a3128b847e1a671b9f290
#
_entry.id   f9ae5a66ee7a3128b847e1a671b9f290
#
_cell.length_a   1.000
_cell.length_b   1.000
_cell.length_c   1.000
_cell.angle_alpha   90.00
_cell.angle_beta   90.00
_cell.angle_gamma   90.00
#
_symmetry.space_group_name_H-M   'P 1'
#
loop_
_entity.id
_entity.type
_entity.pdbx_description
1 polymer ?
#
loop_
_entity_poly.entity_id
_entity_poly.type
_entity_poly.pdbx_seq_one_letter_code
_entity_poly.pdbx_strand_id
1 'polypeptide(L)'
;MEIIIGLLIIAIGAFYQSSCYVPINKIKNWSWESYWIIQGVFAWLIFPLLGALLAVPAGHSLCELYAGANSFNVWMTLFFGVLWGVGGLTFGLSMRYLGVALGQSIALGTCAGLGTIMGPVLLNVFFPELNALEKLTSAVIIGVIVTLVGIAIIGIAGSMKSASLSEEEKKEAVKDFNFPKGLTIALLAGFMSGCFNVGLTFGAEINYADTDPMFKALPAVLLVTIGGFVTNAIYCFYQNQKNHTWIDYAKGDVWGNNLLFCALAGVLWYSQFFGLSLGQGFLQDSPDLLTFSFCILMALNVTFSNVWGILLKEWKGCSTKTITILIIGLLVLIVSSFLPQLLA
;
A
#
# COMPACT_ATOMS: atom_id res chain seq x y z
N MET A 1 -23.40 -12.59 5.63
CA MET A 1 -23.63 -11.19 5.22
C MET A 1 -22.45 -10.32 5.62
N GLU A 2 -21.91 -10.47 6.80
CA GLU A 2 -20.78 -9.69 7.34
C GLU A 2 -19.53 -9.73 6.46
N ILE A 3 -19.12 -10.92 5.98
CA ILE A 3 -17.99 -11.08 5.07
C ILE A 3 -18.12 -10.18 3.84
N ILE A 4 -19.30 -10.12 3.21
CA ILE A 4 -19.53 -9.29 2.02
C ILE A 4 -19.38 -7.81 2.39
N ILE A 5 -19.90 -7.39 3.54
CA ILE A 5 -19.77 -6.01 4.03
C ILE A 5 -18.28 -5.69 4.27
N GLY A 6 -17.54 -6.58 4.95
CA GLY A 6 -16.12 -6.40 5.19
C GLY A 6 -15.31 -6.24 3.90
N LEU A 7 -15.54 -7.12 2.92
CA LEU A 7 -14.87 -7.05 1.61
C LEU A 7 -15.24 -5.80 0.83
N LEU A 8 -16.49 -5.35 0.87
CA LEU A 8 -16.93 -4.10 0.23
C LEU A 8 -16.26 -2.88 0.87
N ILE A 9 -16.14 -2.84 2.20
CA ILE A 9 -15.45 -1.75 2.89
C ILE A 9 -13.98 -1.69 2.49
N ILE A 10 -13.29 -2.83 2.43
CA ILE A 10 -11.90 -2.92 1.94
C ILE A 10 -11.83 -2.43 0.48
N ALA A 11 -12.78 -2.81 -0.36
CA ALA A 11 -12.82 -2.38 -1.76
C ALA A 11 -13.03 -0.87 -1.91
N ILE A 12 -13.89 -0.26 -1.09
CA ILE A 12 -14.09 1.19 -1.08
C ILE A 12 -12.79 1.90 -0.67
N GLY A 13 -12.11 1.41 0.37
CA GLY A 13 -10.81 1.95 0.80
C GLY A 13 -9.75 1.85 -0.32
N ALA A 14 -9.69 0.72 -1.01
CA ALA A 14 -8.80 0.51 -2.15
C ALA A 14 -9.12 1.44 -3.34
N PHE A 15 -10.40 1.67 -3.62
CA PHE A 15 -10.82 2.60 -4.67
C PHE A 15 -10.39 4.03 -4.35
N TYR A 16 -10.58 4.49 -3.13
CA TYR A 16 -10.14 5.83 -2.71
C TYR A 16 -8.62 5.97 -2.78
N GLN A 17 -7.87 4.97 -2.32
CA GLN A 17 -6.41 4.98 -2.45
C GLN A 17 -5.97 5.06 -3.92
N SER A 18 -6.57 4.28 -4.79
CA SER A 18 -6.25 4.32 -6.23
C SER A 18 -6.55 5.68 -6.87
N SER A 19 -7.41 6.48 -6.23
CA SER A 19 -7.78 7.83 -6.67
C SER A 19 -6.86 8.93 -6.11
N CYS A 20 -5.95 8.62 -5.19
CA CYS A 20 -5.16 9.63 -4.46
C CYS A 20 -4.22 10.46 -5.36
N TYR A 21 -3.83 9.94 -6.53
CA TYR A 21 -3.00 10.67 -7.49
C TYR A 21 -3.77 11.72 -8.30
N VAL A 22 -5.10 11.65 -8.35
CA VAL A 22 -5.91 12.63 -9.08
C VAL A 22 -5.77 14.04 -8.51
N PRO A 23 -5.94 14.28 -7.20
CA PRO A 23 -5.68 15.59 -6.61
C PRO A 23 -4.22 16.05 -6.72
N ILE A 24 -3.24 15.16 -6.70
CA ILE A 24 -1.82 15.51 -6.85
C ILE A 24 -1.56 16.24 -8.17
N ASN A 25 -2.25 15.87 -9.24
CA ASN A 25 -2.12 16.55 -10.55
C ASN A 25 -2.64 18.00 -10.55
N LYS A 26 -3.27 18.46 -9.46
CA LYS A 26 -3.73 19.85 -9.28
C LYS A 26 -2.78 20.71 -8.46
N ILE A 27 -1.69 20.14 -7.97
CA ILE A 27 -0.63 20.86 -7.24
C ILE A 27 0.13 21.74 -8.23
N LYS A 28 0.45 22.98 -7.83
CA LYS A 28 1.03 24.00 -8.68
C LYS A 28 2.39 24.43 -8.15
N ASN A 29 3.36 24.57 -9.04
CA ASN A 29 4.65 25.23 -8.79
C ASN A 29 5.45 24.70 -7.59
N TRP A 30 5.15 23.49 -7.10
CA TRP A 30 5.92 22.77 -6.09
C TRP A 30 6.65 21.60 -6.72
N SER A 31 7.87 21.39 -6.31
CA SER A 31 8.67 20.22 -6.67
C SER A 31 8.07 18.96 -6.04
N TRP A 32 8.42 17.79 -6.59
CA TRP A 32 7.93 16.51 -6.08
C TRP A 32 8.20 16.35 -4.57
N GLU A 33 9.42 16.57 -4.13
CA GLU A 33 9.83 16.45 -2.73
C GLU A 33 9.06 17.40 -1.82
N SER A 34 8.70 18.59 -2.31
CA SER A 34 7.99 19.60 -1.54
C SER A 34 6.53 19.21 -1.28
N TYR A 35 5.81 18.75 -2.31
CA TYR A 35 4.43 18.32 -2.09
C TYR A 35 4.34 16.93 -1.44
N TRP A 36 5.31 16.04 -1.70
CA TRP A 36 5.31 14.68 -1.17
C TRP A 36 5.37 14.67 0.35
N ILE A 37 6.22 15.53 0.95
CA ILE A 37 6.30 15.62 2.41
C ILE A 37 5.04 16.24 3.02
N ILE A 38 4.45 17.27 2.40
CA ILE A 38 3.21 17.88 2.90
C ILE A 38 2.04 16.92 2.79
N GLN A 39 1.90 16.21 1.67
CA GLN A 39 0.94 15.12 1.55
C GLN A 39 1.18 14.03 2.60
N GLY A 40 2.46 13.67 2.84
CA GLY A 40 2.86 12.70 3.85
C GLY A 40 2.47 13.11 5.28
N VAL A 41 2.52 14.39 5.61
CA VAL A 41 2.00 14.89 6.91
C VAL A 41 0.53 14.53 7.08
N PHE A 42 -0.28 14.68 6.05
CA PHE A 42 -1.69 14.29 6.10
C PHE A 42 -1.86 12.77 6.06
N ALA A 43 -1.23 12.10 5.10
CA ALA A 43 -1.43 10.67 4.86
C ALA A 43 -0.87 9.76 5.97
N TRP A 44 0.25 10.17 6.59
CA TRP A 44 1.05 9.30 7.46
C TRP A 44 1.10 9.76 8.91
N LEU A 45 0.67 11.00 9.22
CA LEU A 45 0.60 11.51 10.59
C LEU A 45 -0.83 11.90 10.98
N ILE A 46 -1.42 12.90 10.32
CA ILE A 46 -2.70 13.52 10.75
C ILE A 46 -3.84 12.50 10.67
N PHE A 47 -4.10 11.92 9.48
CA PHE A 47 -5.23 11.01 9.34
C PHE A 47 -5.05 9.69 10.10
N PRO A 48 -3.85 9.05 10.13
CA PRO A 48 -3.62 7.90 11.00
C PRO A 48 -3.79 8.22 12.49
N LEU A 49 -3.36 9.40 12.95
CA LEU A 49 -3.60 9.84 14.34
C LEU A 49 -5.09 9.95 14.64
N LEU A 50 -5.86 10.61 13.76
CA LEU A 50 -7.31 10.72 13.93
C LEU A 50 -7.98 9.32 13.93
N GLY A 51 -7.54 8.42 13.06
CA GLY A 51 -8.02 7.04 13.07
C GLY A 51 -7.66 6.29 14.35
N ALA A 52 -6.41 6.38 14.83
CA ALA A 52 -5.97 5.70 16.04
C ALA A 52 -6.74 6.20 17.30
N LEU A 53 -7.16 7.46 17.31
CA LEU A 53 -8.00 8.00 18.40
C LEU A 53 -9.36 7.31 18.48
N LEU A 54 -9.90 6.78 17.37
CA LEU A 54 -11.15 6.02 17.37
C LEU A 54 -11.02 4.65 18.07
N ALA A 55 -9.79 4.14 18.17
CA ALA A 55 -9.49 2.87 18.85
C ALA A 55 -9.37 3.02 20.38
N VAL A 56 -9.40 4.24 20.89
CA VAL A 56 -9.22 4.53 22.32
C VAL A 56 -10.58 4.63 23.01
N PRO A 57 -10.88 3.73 23.96
CA PRO A 57 -12.12 3.81 24.74
C PRO A 57 -12.17 5.05 25.63
N ALA A 58 -13.37 5.42 26.07
CA ALA A 58 -13.58 6.57 26.94
C ALA A 58 -12.80 6.43 28.26
N GLY A 59 -12.08 7.48 28.65
CA GLY A 59 -11.28 7.51 29.87
C GLY A 59 -9.83 7.03 29.70
N HIS A 60 -9.43 6.61 28.51
CA HIS A 60 -8.07 6.19 28.17
C HIS A 60 -7.41 7.15 27.17
N SER A 61 -6.12 6.94 26.90
CA SER A 61 -5.35 7.73 25.93
C SER A 61 -4.43 6.88 25.06
N LEU A 62 -4.06 7.38 23.89
CA LEU A 62 -3.05 6.72 23.03
C LEU A 62 -1.68 6.63 23.72
N CYS A 63 -1.32 7.63 24.53
CA CYS A 63 -0.05 7.61 25.27
C CYS A 63 -0.01 6.46 26.26
N GLU A 64 -1.09 6.26 27.03
CA GLU A 64 -1.22 5.13 27.96
C GLU A 64 -1.20 3.79 27.20
N LEU A 65 -1.89 3.71 26.06
CA LEU A 65 -1.89 2.51 25.22
C LEU A 65 -0.46 2.11 24.82
N TYR A 66 0.30 3.03 24.25
CA TYR A 66 1.67 2.73 23.80
C TYR A 66 2.65 2.53 24.96
N ALA A 67 2.47 3.21 26.06
CA ALA A 67 3.29 3.03 27.26
C ALA A 67 3.04 1.68 27.96
N GLY A 68 1.82 1.17 27.90
CA GLY A 68 1.42 -0.12 28.45
C GLY A 68 1.65 -1.30 27.52
N ALA A 69 1.84 -1.07 26.22
CA ALA A 69 2.05 -2.13 25.24
C ALA A 69 3.46 -2.75 25.38
N ASN A 70 3.61 -3.98 24.86
CA ASN A 70 4.92 -4.63 24.79
C ASN A 70 5.86 -3.74 23.94
N SER A 71 6.94 -3.25 24.57
CA SER A 71 7.88 -2.33 23.94
C SER A 71 8.55 -2.93 22.70
N PHE A 72 8.82 -4.25 22.69
CA PHE A 72 9.36 -4.95 21.51
C PHE A 72 8.39 -4.82 20.33
N ASN A 73 7.10 -5.06 20.54
CA ASN A 73 6.08 -4.94 19.49
C ASN A 73 5.97 -3.51 18.96
N VAL A 74 6.01 -2.50 19.85
CA VAL A 74 6.00 -1.09 19.45
C VAL A 74 7.20 -0.76 18.57
N TRP A 75 8.41 -1.16 18.99
CA TRP A 75 9.64 -0.89 18.22
C TRP A 75 9.68 -1.66 16.89
N MET A 76 9.23 -2.91 16.86
CA MET A 76 9.16 -3.70 15.62
C MET A 76 8.14 -3.08 14.64
N THR A 77 7.00 -2.62 15.13
CA THR A 77 5.99 -1.93 14.31
C THR A 77 6.57 -0.66 13.67
N LEU A 78 7.26 0.17 14.46
CA LEU A 78 7.96 1.36 13.95
C LEU A 78 9.08 1.01 12.97
N PHE A 79 9.90 0.01 13.28
CA PHE A 79 11.03 -0.43 12.45
C PHE A 79 10.55 -0.92 11.08
N PHE A 80 9.52 -1.76 11.04
CA PHE A 80 8.93 -2.19 9.77
C PHE A 80 8.26 -1.04 9.01
N GLY A 81 7.77 -0.03 9.72
CA GLY A 81 7.34 1.23 9.12
C GLY A 81 8.47 1.97 8.42
N VAL A 82 9.65 2.07 9.05
CA VAL A 82 10.86 2.66 8.44
C VAL A 82 11.25 1.92 7.16
N LEU A 83 11.26 0.57 7.20
CA LEU A 83 11.56 -0.26 6.02
C LEU A 83 10.53 -0.05 4.91
N TRP A 84 9.24 0.01 5.26
CA TRP A 84 8.19 0.34 4.31
C TRP A 84 8.41 1.71 3.65
N GLY A 85 8.85 2.71 4.39
CA GLY A 85 9.18 4.03 3.84
C GLY A 85 10.29 3.97 2.78
N VAL A 86 11.30 3.11 2.95
CA VAL A 86 12.33 2.83 1.92
C VAL A 86 11.68 2.20 0.68
N GLY A 87 10.73 1.27 0.89
CA GLY A 87 9.99 0.62 -0.20
C GLY A 87 9.28 1.63 -1.10
N GLY A 88 8.57 2.59 -0.51
CA GLY A 88 7.89 3.65 -1.25
C GLY A 88 8.83 4.49 -2.12
N LEU A 89 10.02 4.83 -1.59
CA LEU A 89 11.02 5.61 -2.33
C LEU A 89 11.68 4.81 -3.47
N THR A 90 11.92 3.50 -3.27
CA THR A 90 12.56 2.64 -4.28
C THR A 90 11.59 2.17 -5.37
N PHE A 91 10.29 2.22 -5.10
CA PHE A 91 9.24 1.84 -6.05
C PHE A 91 9.34 2.61 -7.38
N GLY A 92 9.54 3.93 -7.31
CA GLY A 92 9.73 4.78 -8.49
C GLY A 92 10.97 4.40 -9.33
N LEU A 93 12.05 3.94 -8.68
CA LEU A 93 13.25 3.48 -9.37
C LEU A 93 13.00 2.19 -10.17
N SER A 94 12.18 1.27 -9.67
CA SER A 94 11.85 0.05 -10.40
C SER A 94 11.16 0.36 -11.72
N MET A 95 10.25 1.32 -11.72
CA MET A 95 9.55 1.78 -12.93
C MET A 95 10.50 2.47 -13.92
N ARG A 96 11.52 3.18 -13.44
CA ARG A 96 12.53 3.81 -14.28
C ARG A 96 13.34 2.80 -15.08
N TYR A 97 13.67 1.63 -14.48
CA TYR A 97 14.49 0.61 -15.15
C TYR A 97 13.69 -0.43 -15.91
N LEU A 98 12.45 -0.74 -15.53
CA LEU A 98 11.62 -1.79 -16.13
C LEU A 98 10.44 -1.26 -16.96
N GLY A 99 10.19 0.05 -16.87
CA GLY A 99 8.93 0.63 -17.30
C GLY A 99 7.84 0.49 -16.23
N VAL A 100 6.82 1.34 -16.34
CA VAL A 100 5.77 1.46 -15.32
C VAL A 100 5.06 0.12 -15.08
N ALA A 101 4.62 -0.54 -16.15
CA ALA A 101 3.81 -1.74 -16.04
C ALA A 101 4.55 -2.92 -15.40
N LEU A 102 5.75 -3.23 -15.88
CA LEU A 102 6.50 -4.39 -15.39
C LEU A 102 7.07 -4.13 -13.99
N GLY A 103 7.64 -2.93 -13.76
CA GLY A 103 8.18 -2.54 -12.46
C GLY A 103 7.11 -2.52 -11.38
N GLN A 104 5.94 -1.96 -11.67
CA GLN A 104 4.80 -1.92 -10.75
C GLN A 104 4.27 -3.31 -10.44
N SER A 105 4.09 -4.17 -11.46
CA SER A 105 3.56 -5.52 -11.26
C SER A 105 4.48 -6.38 -10.39
N ILE A 106 5.79 -6.34 -10.62
CA ILE A 106 6.75 -7.09 -9.80
C ILE A 106 6.75 -6.58 -8.36
N ALA A 107 6.82 -5.25 -8.18
CA ALA A 107 6.86 -4.66 -6.84
C ALA A 107 5.56 -4.89 -6.04
N LEU A 108 4.38 -4.67 -6.65
CA LEU A 108 3.09 -4.90 -5.96
C LEU A 108 2.81 -6.39 -5.72
N GLY A 109 3.19 -7.26 -6.66
CA GLY A 109 3.10 -8.71 -6.47
C GLY A 109 3.96 -9.16 -5.28
N THR A 110 5.20 -8.73 -5.26
CA THR A 110 6.12 -9.02 -4.15
C THR A 110 5.59 -8.47 -2.83
N CYS A 111 5.06 -7.24 -2.81
CA CYS A 111 4.44 -6.63 -1.65
C CYS A 111 3.24 -7.45 -1.13
N ALA A 112 2.31 -7.83 -2.01
CA ALA A 112 1.12 -8.60 -1.64
C ALA A 112 1.48 -9.98 -1.07
N GLY A 113 2.32 -10.74 -1.78
CA GLY A 113 2.72 -12.08 -1.39
C GLY A 113 3.58 -12.10 -0.12
N LEU A 114 4.69 -11.37 -0.13
CA LEU A 114 5.60 -11.33 1.02
C LEU A 114 4.97 -10.64 2.23
N GLY A 115 4.22 -9.55 2.03
CA GLY A 115 3.53 -8.87 3.14
C GLY A 115 2.55 -9.78 3.88
N THR A 116 1.86 -10.67 3.18
CA THR A 116 0.92 -11.61 3.79
C THR A 116 1.64 -12.76 4.51
N ILE A 117 2.75 -13.28 3.94
CA ILE A 117 3.45 -14.47 4.47
C ILE A 117 4.44 -14.10 5.57
N MET A 118 5.23 -13.02 5.38
CA MET A 118 6.33 -12.68 6.29
C MET A 118 5.87 -12.32 7.71
N GLY A 119 4.72 -11.66 7.86
CA GLY A 119 4.20 -11.28 9.16
C GLY A 119 4.07 -12.50 10.09
N PRO A 120 3.24 -13.51 9.76
CA PRO A 120 3.12 -14.74 10.54
C PRO A 120 4.45 -15.50 10.71
N VAL A 121 5.30 -15.56 9.67
CA VAL A 121 6.59 -16.26 9.75
C VAL A 121 7.51 -15.59 10.78
N LEU A 122 7.69 -14.28 10.72
CA LEU A 122 8.56 -13.55 11.65
C LEU A 122 7.98 -13.55 13.06
N LEU A 123 6.65 -13.40 13.19
CA LEU A 123 6.01 -13.48 14.50
C LEU A 123 6.25 -14.83 15.16
N ASN A 124 6.18 -15.93 14.40
CA ASN A 124 6.46 -17.27 14.91
C ASN A 124 7.94 -17.49 15.26
N VAL A 125 8.86 -16.80 14.58
CA VAL A 125 10.30 -16.85 14.92
C VAL A 125 10.58 -16.15 16.25
N PHE A 126 9.96 -15.00 16.51
CA PHE A 126 10.18 -14.23 17.73
C PHE A 126 9.31 -14.70 18.91
N PHE A 127 8.15 -15.26 18.64
CA PHE A 127 7.16 -15.72 19.60
C PHE A 127 6.60 -17.10 19.19
N PRO A 128 7.39 -18.18 19.28
CA PRO A 128 6.97 -19.52 18.83
C PRO A 128 5.69 -20.02 19.51
N GLU A 129 5.45 -19.59 20.75
CA GLU A 129 4.28 -19.94 21.54
C GLU A 129 2.95 -19.48 20.94
N LEU A 130 2.98 -18.46 20.05
CA LEU A 130 1.78 -17.96 19.39
C LEU A 130 1.33 -18.83 18.21
N ASN A 131 2.14 -19.81 17.79
CA ASN A 131 1.85 -20.70 16.64
C ASN A 131 1.38 -19.93 15.41
N ALA A 132 1.97 -18.76 15.13
CA ALA A 132 1.50 -17.82 14.10
C ALA A 132 1.51 -18.43 12.68
N LEU A 133 2.29 -19.50 12.44
CA LEU A 133 2.30 -20.22 11.17
C LEU A 133 0.97 -20.93 10.85
N GLU A 134 0.17 -21.27 11.85
CA GLU A 134 -1.16 -21.86 11.64
C GLU A 134 -2.11 -20.94 10.86
N LYS A 135 -1.84 -19.63 10.90
CA LYS A 135 -2.57 -18.64 10.08
C LYS A 135 -2.30 -18.76 8.56
N LEU A 136 -1.21 -19.43 8.17
CA LEU A 136 -0.85 -19.68 6.77
C LEU A 136 -1.46 -21.02 6.30
N THR A 137 -2.77 -21.10 6.30
CA THR A 137 -3.51 -22.26 5.81
C THR A 137 -3.28 -22.48 4.31
N SER A 138 -3.63 -23.68 3.82
CA SER A 138 -3.58 -23.96 2.38
C SER A 138 -4.45 -23.00 1.58
N ALA A 139 -5.60 -22.59 2.12
CA ALA A 139 -6.50 -21.64 1.51
C ALA A 139 -5.85 -20.25 1.34
N VAL A 140 -5.17 -19.75 2.38
CA VAL A 140 -4.42 -18.49 2.33
C VAL A 140 -3.28 -18.56 1.29
N ILE A 141 -2.47 -19.63 1.31
CA ILE A 141 -1.35 -19.81 0.39
C ILE A 141 -1.82 -19.88 -1.07
N ILE A 142 -2.87 -20.66 -1.35
CA ILE A 142 -3.45 -20.73 -2.70
C ILE A 142 -3.96 -19.34 -3.12
N GLY A 143 -4.64 -18.62 -2.23
CA GLY A 143 -5.09 -17.25 -2.48
C GLY A 143 -3.94 -16.32 -2.87
N VAL A 144 -2.82 -16.36 -2.13
CA VAL A 144 -1.61 -15.59 -2.47
C VAL A 144 -1.07 -15.96 -3.85
N ILE A 145 -0.92 -17.26 -4.13
CA ILE A 145 -0.41 -17.73 -5.44
C ILE A 145 -1.28 -17.23 -6.58
N VAL A 146 -2.60 -17.35 -6.48
CA VAL A 146 -3.53 -16.90 -7.52
C VAL A 146 -3.48 -15.38 -7.69
N THR A 147 -3.35 -14.62 -6.59
CA THR A 147 -3.14 -13.16 -6.65
C THR A 147 -1.86 -12.82 -7.41
N LEU A 148 -0.75 -13.50 -7.12
CA LEU A 148 0.53 -13.30 -7.82
C LEU A 148 0.40 -13.62 -9.32
N VAL A 149 -0.31 -14.67 -9.69
CA VAL A 149 -0.62 -15.01 -11.09
C VAL A 149 -1.42 -13.88 -11.75
N GLY A 150 -2.46 -13.37 -11.11
CA GLY A 150 -3.25 -12.25 -11.62
C GLY A 150 -2.41 -11.00 -11.88
N ILE A 151 -1.56 -10.63 -10.92
CA ILE A 151 -0.63 -9.49 -11.04
C ILE A 151 0.38 -9.71 -12.17
N ALA A 152 0.91 -10.94 -12.32
CA ALA A 152 1.82 -11.27 -13.42
C ALA A 152 1.12 -11.13 -14.79
N ILE A 153 -0.13 -11.56 -14.93
CA ILE A 153 -0.93 -11.40 -16.15
C ILE A 153 -1.11 -9.92 -16.50
N ILE A 154 -1.42 -9.06 -15.50
CA ILE A 154 -1.52 -7.61 -15.70
C ILE A 154 -0.16 -7.03 -16.11
N GLY A 155 0.94 -7.51 -15.51
CA GLY A 155 2.29 -7.14 -15.89
C GLY A 155 2.60 -7.46 -17.36
N ILE A 156 2.16 -8.63 -17.86
CA ILE A 156 2.29 -9.01 -19.27
C ILE A 156 1.51 -8.03 -20.16
N ALA A 157 0.25 -7.69 -19.80
CA ALA A 157 -0.54 -6.72 -20.55
C ALA A 157 0.15 -5.35 -20.61
N GLY A 158 0.71 -4.90 -19.51
CA GLY A 158 1.45 -3.64 -19.44
C GLY A 158 2.75 -3.67 -20.22
N SER A 159 3.48 -4.80 -20.24
CA SER A 159 4.67 -4.98 -21.08
C SER A 159 4.32 -4.95 -22.56
N MET A 160 3.19 -5.57 -22.96
CA MET A 160 2.68 -5.52 -24.34
C MET A 160 2.28 -4.09 -24.74
N LYS A 161 1.63 -3.33 -23.84
CA LYS A 161 1.36 -1.90 -24.06
C LYS A 161 2.66 -1.14 -24.31
N SER A 162 3.66 -1.30 -23.45
CA SER A 162 4.96 -0.63 -23.61
C SER A 162 5.68 -1.05 -24.90
N ALA A 163 5.56 -2.32 -25.32
CA ALA A 163 6.14 -2.81 -26.57
C ALA A 163 5.45 -2.25 -27.82
N SER A 164 4.20 -1.78 -27.71
CA SER A 164 3.46 -1.18 -28.82
C SER A 164 3.78 0.30 -29.05
N LEU A 165 4.53 0.94 -28.14
CA LEU A 165 5.00 2.31 -28.30
C LEU A 165 6.05 2.40 -29.43
N SER A 166 6.13 3.56 -30.11
CA SER A 166 7.18 3.84 -31.08
C SER A 166 8.57 3.83 -30.43
N GLU A 167 9.63 3.69 -31.22
CA GLU A 167 11.01 3.70 -30.68
C GLU A 167 11.37 5.03 -30.00
N GLU A 168 10.76 6.13 -30.42
CA GLU A 168 10.92 7.46 -29.80
C GLU A 168 10.20 7.49 -28.45
N GLU A 169 8.93 7.05 -28.40
CA GLU A 169 8.15 6.94 -27.17
C GLU A 169 8.76 5.94 -26.15
N LYS A 170 9.33 4.82 -26.64
CA LYS A 170 10.06 3.88 -25.79
C LYS A 170 11.29 4.51 -25.14
N LYS A 171 12.07 5.28 -25.91
CA LYS A 171 13.25 5.99 -25.40
C LYS A 171 12.88 7.09 -24.41
N GLU A 172 11.73 7.73 -24.58
CA GLU A 172 11.21 8.68 -23.60
C GLU A 172 10.66 7.99 -22.35
N ALA A 173 9.95 6.87 -22.52
CA ALA A 173 9.32 6.13 -21.42
C ALA A 173 10.32 5.33 -20.56
N VAL A 174 11.40 4.78 -21.15
CA VAL A 174 12.36 3.92 -20.44
C VAL A 174 13.79 4.27 -20.88
N LYS A 175 14.24 5.49 -20.56
CA LYS A 175 15.59 5.99 -20.91
C LYS A 175 16.73 5.08 -20.45
N ASP A 176 16.55 4.43 -19.30
CA ASP A 176 17.59 3.68 -18.60
C ASP A 176 17.24 2.18 -18.48
N PHE A 177 16.58 1.57 -19.47
CA PHE A 177 16.15 0.17 -19.39
C PHE A 177 17.31 -0.75 -19.03
N ASN A 178 17.18 -1.46 -17.91
CA ASN A 178 18.13 -2.46 -17.44
C ASN A 178 17.38 -3.53 -16.64
N PHE A 179 17.10 -4.66 -17.30
CA PHE A 179 16.25 -5.70 -16.71
C PHE A 179 16.83 -6.30 -15.40
N PRO A 180 18.10 -6.74 -15.30
CA PRO A 180 18.64 -7.31 -14.07
C PRO A 180 18.59 -6.31 -12.91
N LYS A 181 19.03 -5.07 -13.12
CA LYS A 181 19.00 -4.01 -12.12
C LYS A 181 17.58 -3.64 -11.72
N GLY A 182 16.69 -3.48 -12.70
CA GLY A 182 15.29 -3.15 -12.47
C GLY A 182 14.55 -4.25 -11.72
N LEU A 183 14.80 -5.53 -12.05
CA LEU A 183 14.22 -6.68 -11.34
C LEU A 183 14.65 -6.69 -9.86
N THR A 184 15.95 -6.52 -9.58
CA THR A 184 16.45 -6.49 -8.20
C THR A 184 15.80 -5.34 -7.41
N ILE A 185 15.71 -4.14 -8.00
CA ILE A 185 15.09 -2.98 -7.37
C ILE A 185 13.59 -3.19 -7.15
N ALA A 186 12.88 -3.79 -8.12
CA ALA A 186 11.45 -4.07 -8.01
C ALA A 186 11.15 -5.09 -6.90
N LEU A 187 11.94 -6.16 -6.81
CA LEU A 187 11.84 -7.16 -5.74
C LEU A 187 12.14 -6.53 -4.38
N LEU A 188 13.19 -5.72 -4.28
CA LEU A 188 13.53 -4.99 -3.05
C LEU A 188 12.42 -4.01 -2.65
N ALA A 189 11.92 -3.22 -3.61
CA ALA A 189 10.83 -2.28 -3.37
C ALA A 189 9.56 -2.99 -2.89
N GLY A 190 9.21 -4.14 -3.49
CA GLY A 190 8.07 -4.95 -3.08
C GLY A 190 8.25 -5.58 -1.70
N PHE A 191 9.44 -6.11 -1.41
CA PHE A 191 9.77 -6.64 -0.09
C PHE A 191 9.64 -5.56 0.99
N MET A 192 10.29 -4.41 0.79
CA MET A 192 10.22 -3.28 1.71
C MET A 192 8.80 -2.74 1.86
N SER A 193 8.01 -2.71 0.77
CA SER A 193 6.60 -2.30 0.83
C SER A 193 5.75 -3.30 1.61
N GLY A 194 6.03 -4.59 1.51
CA GLY A 194 5.39 -5.66 2.29
C GLY A 194 5.66 -5.56 3.80
N CYS A 195 6.74 -4.89 4.20
CA CYS A 195 7.06 -4.60 5.60
C CYS A 195 5.94 -3.83 6.31
N PHE A 196 5.08 -3.11 5.58
CA PHE A 196 3.90 -2.48 6.18
C PHE A 196 3.04 -3.52 6.91
N ASN A 197 2.67 -4.61 6.23
CA ASN A 197 1.84 -5.65 6.85
C ASN A 197 2.56 -6.42 7.96
N VAL A 198 3.88 -6.58 7.84
CA VAL A 198 4.69 -7.14 8.94
C VAL A 198 4.60 -6.25 10.17
N GLY A 199 4.71 -4.94 10.01
CA GLY A 199 4.50 -3.98 11.10
C GLY A 199 3.11 -4.10 11.71
N LEU A 200 2.06 -4.22 10.90
CA LEU A 200 0.71 -4.45 11.41
C LEU A 200 0.58 -5.75 12.19
N THR A 201 1.29 -6.80 11.78
CA THR A 201 1.28 -8.10 12.46
C THR A 201 1.91 -8.01 13.85
N PHE A 202 3.06 -7.35 14.00
CA PHE A 202 3.67 -7.10 15.31
C PHE A 202 2.84 -6.14 16.17
N GLY A 203 2.15 -5.19 15.54
CA GLY A 203 1.29 -4.21 16.22
C GLY A 203 -0.12 -4.72 16.54
N ALA A 204 -0.49 -5.94 16.15
CA ALA A 204 -1.86 -6.44 16.28
C ALA A 204 -2.41 -6.43 17.71
N GLU A 205 -1.53 -6.62 18.69
CA GLU A 205 -1.89 -6.61 20.12
C GLU A 205 -1.83 -5.21 20.76
N ILE A 206 -1.47 -4.17 20.00
CA ILE A 206 -1.41 -2.79 20.51
C ILE A 206 -2.83 -2.18 20.44
N ASN A 207 -3.69 -2.63 21.32
CA ASN A 207 -5.06 -2.13 21.46
C ASN A 207 -5.57 -2.39 22.90
N TYR A 208 -6.63 -1.71 23.29
CA TYR A 208 -7.33 -2.01 24.54
C TYR A 208 -8.24 -3.23 24.36
N ALA A 209 -8.50 -3.95 25.45
CA ALA A 209 -9.33 -5.16 25.41
C ALA A 209 -10.76 -4.87 24.92
N ASP A 210 -11.28 -3.70 25.22
CA ASP A 210 -12.60 -3.19 24.85
C ASP A 210 -12.62 -2.34 23.56
N THR A 211 -11.49 -2.26 22.84
CA THR A 211 -11.46 -1.63 21.51
C THR A 211 -12.38 -2.39 20.55
N ASP A 212 -13.24 -1.64 19.86
CA ASP A 212 -14.09 -2.19 18.80
C ASP A 212 -13.23 -2.90 17.73
N PRO A 213 -13.59 -4.14 17.34
CA PRO A 213 -12.85 -4.90 16.32
C PRO A 213 -12.58 -4.12 15.02
N MET A 214 -13.45 -3.21 14.62
CA MET A 214 -13.26 -2.35 13.44
C MET A 214 -12.09 -1.37 13.56
N PHE A 215 -11.65 -1.03 14.76
CA PHE A 215 -10.59 -0.04 14.98
C PHE A 215 -9.29 -0.63 15.51
N LYS A 216 -9.25 -1.95 15.79
CA LYS A 216 -8.10 -2.61 16.43
C LYS A 216 -6.77 -2.44 15.70
N ALA A 217 -6.77 -2.36 14.36
CA ALA A 217 -5.53 -2.21 13.60
C ALA A 217 -5.03 -0.76 13.56
N LEU A 218 -5.86 0.25 13.89
CA LEU A 218 -5.53 1.66 13.66
C LEU A 218 -4.36 2.19 14.51
N PRO A 219 -4.15 1.77 15.79
CA PRO A 219 -2.95 2.15 16.53
C PRO A 219 -1.67 1.62 15.89
N ALA A 220 -1.67 0.38 15.38
CA ALA A 220 -0.54 -0.17 14.66
C ALA A 220 -0.30 0.57 13.33
N VAL A 221 -1.36 0.91 12.59
CA VAL A 221 -1.27 1.72 11.36
C VAL A 221 -0.57 3.06 11.65
N LEU A 222 -0.90 3.75 12.74
CA LEU A 222 -0.24 5.00 13.12
C LEU A 222 1.27 4.80 13.33
N LEU A 223 1.68 3.78 14.06
CA LEU A 223 3.11 3.52 14.29
C LEU A 223 3.86 3.19 12.99
N VAL A 224 3.30 2.34 12.14
CA VAL A 224 3.91 2.00 10.84
C VAL A 224 4.04 3.25 9.97
N THR A 225 3.00 4.08 9.91
CA THR A 225 3.02 5.29 9.09
C THR A 225 3.97 6.36 9.63
N ILE A 226 4.12 6.49 10.96
CA ILE A 226 5.17 7.33 11.58
C ILE A 226 6.56 6.87 11.13
N GLY A 227 6.85 5.55 11.18
CA GLY A 227 8.12 5.01 10.72
C GLY A 227 8.40 5.37 9.26
N GLY A 228 7.43 5.16 8.38
CA GLY A 228 7.53 5.52 6.97
C GLY A 228 7.64 7.02 6.71
N PHE A 229 6.95 7.84 7.50
CA PHE A 229 7.08 9.30 7.44
C PHE A 229 8.51 9.75 7.72
N VAL A 230 9.16 9.21 8.76
CA VAL A 230 10.57 9.55 9.09
C VAL A 230 11.49 9.29 7.91
N THR A 231 11.39 8.13 7.27
CA THR A 231 12.22 7.80 6.09
C THR A 231 11.98 8.76 4.95
N ASN A 232 10.72 9.02 4.62
CA ASN A 232 10.34 9.91 3.52
C ASN A 232 10.71 11.35 3.82
N ALA A 233 10.56 11.83 5.07
CA ALA A 233 10.93 13.17 5.48
C ALA A 233 12.45 13.41 5.32
N ILE A 234 13.28 12.47 5.80
CA ILE A 234 14.74 12.55 5.66
C ILE A 234 15.12 12.64 4.18
N TYR A 235 14.53 11.79 3.33
CA TYR A 235 14.81 11.80 1.90
C TYR A 235 14.34 13.09 1.21
N CYS A 236 13.12 13.55 1.49
CA CYS A 236 12.59 14.77 0.89
C CYS A 236 13.37 16.01 1.34
N PHE A 237 13.76 16.09 2.61
CA PHE A 237 14.60 17.20 3.09
C PHE A 237 15.97 17.21 2.43
N TYR A 238 16.60 16.04 2.26
CA TYR A 238 17.82 15.93 1.47
C TYR A 238 17.64 16.40 0.02
N GLN A 239 16.54 16.02 -0.63
CA GLN A 239 16.25 16.44 -2.00
C GLN A 239 15.93 17.94 -2.08
N ASN A 240 15.17 18.52 -1.15
CA ASN A 240 14.92 19.95 -1.06
C ASN A 240 16.25 20.74 -0.94
N GLN A 241 17.17 20.25 -0.14
CA GLN A 241 18.51 20.87 0.00
C GLN A 241 19.31 20.75 -1.30
N LYS A 242 19.35 19.57 -1.90
CA LYS A 242 20.10 19.29 -3.13
C LYS A 242 19.58 20.06 -4.34
N ASN A 243 18.24 20.16 -4.48
CA ASN A 243 17.57 20.78 -5.61
C ASN A 243 17.25 22.26 -5.37
N HIS A 244 17.60 22.82 -4.19
CA HIS A 244 17.28 24.20 -3.79
C HIS A 244 15.77 24.53 -3.84
N THR A 245 14.92 23.57 -3.52
CA THR A 245 13.45 23.67 -3.61
C THR A 245 12.76 24.14 -2.34
N TRP A 246 13.51 24.51 -1.29
CA TRP A 246 12.95 25.13 -0.07
C TRP A 246 12.11 26.38 -0.36
N ILE A 247 12.41 27.09 -1.45
CA ILE A 247 11.65 28.25 -1.90
C ILE A 247 10.18 27.91 -2.23
N ASP A 248 9.87 26.65 -2.51
CA ASP A 248 8.49 26.21 -2.76
C ASP A 248 7.57 26.53 -1.60
N TYR A 249 8.05 26.38 -0.37
CA TYR A 249 7.29 26.67 0.85
C TYR A 249 7.11 28.18 1.11
N ALA A 250 7.81 29.04 0.39
CA ALA A 250 7.64 30.50 0.47
C ALA A 250 6.66 31.05 -0.58
N LYS A 251 6.17 30.23 -1.53
CA LYS A 251 5.23 30.63 -2.60
C LYS A 251 3.80 30.74 -2.05
N GLY A 252 3.48 31.83 -1.37
CA GLY A 252 2.20 32.03 -0.68
C GLY A 252 0.97 32.01 -1.57
N ASP A 253 1.10 32.37 -2.85
CA ASP A 253 0.04 32.41 -3.86
C ASP A 253 -0.57 31.02 -4.16
N VAL A 254 0.21 29.95 -3.99
CA VAL A 254 -0.24 28.56 -4.26
C VAL A 254 -0.53 27.74 -2.99
N TRP A 255 -0.21 28.24 -1.81
CA TRP A 255 -0.32 27.51 -0.56
C TRP A 255 -1.70 26.92 -0.32
N GLY A 256 -2.76 27.73 -0.40
CA GLY A 256 -4.13 27.27 -0.17
C GLY A 256 -4.55 26.15 -1.11
N ASN A 257 -4.22 26.28 -2.40
CA ASN A 257 -4.45 25.26 -3.40
C ASN A 257 -3.68 23.97 -3.06
N ASN A 258 -2.38 24.08 -2.83
CA ASN A 258 -1.51 22.93 -2.66
C ASN A 258 -1.77 22.20 -1.36
N LEU A 259 -2.06 22.92 -0.26
CA LEU A 259 -2.44 22.33 1.02
C LEU A 259 -3.74 21.52 0.90
N LEU A 260 -4.76 22.09 0.23
CA LEU A 260 -6.03 21.40 -0.01
C LEU A 260 -5.81 20.10 -0.79
N PHE A 261 -5.07 20.13 -1.89
CA PHE A 261 -4.86 18.94 -2.73
C PHE A 261 -3.92 17.93 -2.08
N CYS A 262 -2.93 18.35 -1.29
CA CYS A 262 -2.14 17.45 -0.44
C CYS A 262 -2.99 16.77 0.63
N ALA A 263 -3.89 17.49 1.29
CA ALA A 263 -4.80 16.93 2.28
C ALA A 263 -5.79 15.95 1.64
N LEU A 264 -6.38 16.28 0.49
CA LEU A 264 -7.27 15.37 -0.25
C LEU A 264 -6.52 14.10 -0.69
N ALA A 265 -5.30 14.24 -1.23
CA ALA A 265 -4.48 13.09 -1.58
C ALA A 265 -4.13 12.25 -0.34
N GLY A 266 -3.84 12.91 0.78
CA GLY A 266 -3.52 12.25 2.05
C GLY A 266 -4.67 11.44 2.61
N VAL A 267 -5.88 11.98 2.66
CA VAL A 267 -7.06 11.26 3.16
C VAL A 267 -7.43 10.09 2.24
N LEU A 268 -7.37 10.30 0.93
CA LEU A 268 -7.62 9.23 -0.04
C LEU A 268 -6.60 8.10 0.10
N TRP A 269 -5.32 8.44 0.27
CA TRP A 269 -4.29 7.44 0.50
C TRP A 269 -4.51 6.66 1.81
N TYR A 270 -4.84 7.34 2.90
CA TYR A 270 -5.07 6.71 4.21
C TYR A 270 -6.32 5.82 4.23
N SER A 271 -7.33 6.15 3.43
CA SER A 271 -8.61 5.43 3.37
C SER A 271 -8.46 3.93 3.13
N GLN A 272 -7.38 3.48 2.47
CA GLN A 272 -7.11 2.04 2.28
C GLN A 272 -6.89 1.30 3.60
N PHE A 273 -6.12 1.87 4.52
CA PHE A 273 -5.80 1.23 5.80
C PHE A 273 -6.92 1.42 6.81
N PHE A 274 -7.60 2.55 6.76
CA PHE A 274 -8.83 2.76 7.51
C PHE A 274 -9.90 1.77 7.07
N GLY A 275 -10.13 1.63 5.77
CA GLY A 275 -11.06 0.64 5.21
C GLY A 275 -10.64 -0.82 5.49
N LEU A 276 -9.31 -1.11 5.47
CA LEU A 276 -8.81 -2.42 5.86
C LEU A 276 -9.18 -2.74 7.32
N SER A 277 -8.90 -1.84 8.25
CA SER A 277 -9.23 -2.03 9.68
C SER A 277 -10.73 -2.22 9.89
N LEU A 278 -11.56 -1.34 9.32
CA LEU A 278 -13.02 -1.47 9.40
C LEU A 278 -13.50 -2.80 8.82
N GLY A 279 -13.01 -3.17 7.63
CA GLY A 279 -13.38 -4.44 6.99
C GLY A 279 -12.96 -5.66 7.79
N GLN A 280 -11.76 -5.64 8.38
CA GLN A 280 -11.27 -6.71 9.26
C GLN A 280 -12.19 -6.93 10.47
N GLY A 281 -12.84 -5.88 10.99
CA GLY A 281 -13.83 -6.00 12.06
C GLY A 281 -14.99 -6.92 11.69
N PHE A 282 -15.39 -6.98 10.41
CA PHE A 282 -16.45 -7.87 9.89
C PHE A 282 -15.92 -9.25 9.48
N LEU A 283 -14.60 -9.49 9.51
CA LEU A 283 -13.97 -10.75 9.09
C LEU A 283 -13.50 -11.58 10.28
N GLN A 284 -13.83 -11.20 11.52
CA GLN A 284 -13.34 -11.87 12.73
C GLN A 284 -13.69 -13.38 12.80
N ASP A 285 -14.85 -13.76 12.27
CA ASP A 285 -15.31 -15.15 12.19
C ASP A 285 -14.74 -15.92 10.99
N SER A 286 -13.86 -15.30 10.21
CA SER A 286 -13.23 -15.89 9.01
C SER A 286 -11.70 -15.71 9.06
N PRO A 287 -10.98 -16.53 9.86
CA PRO A 287 -9.54 -16.36 10.11
C PRO A 287 -8.68 -16.32 8.83
N ASP A 288 -9.04 -17.12 7.83
CA ASP A 288 -8.34 -17.16 6.56
C ASP A 288 -8.49 -15.84 5.79
N LEU A 289 -9.71 -15.27 5.71
CA LEU A 289 -9.95 -13.97 5.09
C LEU A 289 -9.29 -12.84 5.88
N LEU A 290 -9.31 -12.90 7.21
CA LEU A 290 -8.66 -11.93 8.07
C LEU A 290 -7.14 -11.90 7.79
N THR A 291 -6.49 -13.06 7.76
CA THR A 291 -5.07 -13.20 7.44
C THR A 291 -4.76 -12.74 6.01
N PHE A 292 -5.64 -13.04 5.06
CA PHE A 292 -5.48 -12.73 3.64
C PHE A 292 -5.91 -11.29 3.28
N SER A 293 -6.54 -10.55 4.20
CA SER A 293 -7.16 -9.23 3.94
C SER A 293 -6.20 -8.19 3.36
N PHE A 294 -4.92 -8.19 3.76
CA PHE A 294 -3.92 -7.31 3.19
C PHE A 294 -3.63 -7.66 1.71
N CYS A 295 -3.58 -8.94 1.36
CA CYS A 295 -3.44 -9.37 -0.02
C CYS A 295 -4.64 -8.93 -0.88
N ILE A 296 -5.85 -9.04 -0.34
CA ILE A 296 -7.08 -8.54 -0.97
C ILE A 296 -6.97 -7.03 -1.23
N LEU A 297 -6.56 -6.26 -0.21
CA LEU A 297 -6.37 -4.82 -0.37
C LEU A 297 -5.40 -4.49 -1.50
N MET A 298 -4.25 -5.16 -1.57
CA MET A 298 -3.26 -4.94 -2.62
C MET A 298 -3.78 -5.34 -4.01
N ALA A 299 -4.50 -6.46 -4.12
CA ALA A 299 -5.12 -6.91 -5.36
C ALA A 299 -6.16 -5.90 -5.87
N LEU A 300 -6.99 -5.36 -4.97
CA LEU A 300 -7.99 -4.35 -5.30
C LEU A 300 -7.36 -2.99 -5.66
N ASN A 301 -6.25 -2.60 -5.00
CA ASN A 301 -5.50 -1.41 -5.38
C ASN A 301 -4.98 -1.52 -6.82
N VAL A 302 -4.43 -2.67 -7.22
CA VAL A 302 -4.02 -2.92 -8.61
C VAL A 302 -5.22 -2.86 -9.56
N THR A 303 -6.33 -3.49 -9.18
CA THR A 303 -7.55 -3.53 -9.99
C THR A 303 -8.08 -2.12 -10.25
N PHE A 304 -8.31 -1.33 -9.21
CA PHE A 304 -8.86 0.03 -9.35
C PHE A 304 -7.89 1.00 -10.02
N SER A 305 -6.58 0.86 -9.81
CA SER A 305 -5.58 1.66 -10.54
C SER A 305 -5.66 1.42 -12.05
N ASN A 306 -5.87 0.16 -12.48
CA ASN A 306 -6.06 -0.15 -13.89
C ASN A 306 -7.42 0.32 -14.43
N VAL A 307 -8.48 0.29 -13.60
CA VAL A 307 -9.78 0.90 -13.96
C VAL A 307 -9.61 2.40 -14.21
N TRP A 308 -8.89 3.12 -13.34
CA TRP A 308 -8.54 4.52 -13.58
C TRP A 308 -7.75 4.71 -14.86
N GLY A 309 -6.75 3.86 -15.12
CA GLY A 309 -5.98 3.89 -16.37
C GLY A 309 -6.87 3.73 -17.62
N ILE A 310 -7.91 2.87 -17.56
CA ILE A 310 -8.89 2.71 -18.64
C ILE A 310 -9.74 3.99 -18.78
N LEU A 311 -10.27 4.53 -17.68
CA LEU A 311 -11.10 5.74 -17.69
C LEU A 311 -10.34 6.97 -18.18
N LEU A 312 -9.07 7.09 -17.81
CA LEU A 312 -8.17 8.16 -18.24
C LEU A 312 -7.59 7.92 -19.65
N LYS A 313 -8.07 6.87 -20.34
CA LYS A 313 -7.67 6.52 -21.71
C LYS A 313 -6.18 6.17 -21.87
N GLU A 314 -5.50 5.76 -20.80
CA GLU A 314 -4.09 5.35 -20.87
C GLU A 314 -3.87 4.08 -21.70
N TRP A 315 -4.93 3.28 -21.91
CA TRP A 315 -4.94 2.06 -22.74
C TRP A 315 -5.45 2.31 -24.16
N LYS A 316 -5.67 3.58 -24.55
CA LYS A 316 -6.12 3.94 -25.89
C LYS A 316 -5.03 3.57 -26.93
N GLY A 317 -5.45 2.91 -28.01
CA GLY A 317 -4.54 2.47 -29.08
C GLY A 317 -3.88 1.10 -28.83
N CYS A 318 -4.07 0.49 -27.66
CA CYS A 318 -3.60 -0.87 -27.41
C CYS A 318 -4.38 -1.91 -28.26
N SER A 319 -3.71 -3.01 -28.63
CA SER A 319 -4.35 -4.10 -29.35
C SER A 319 -5.45 -4.77 -28.51
N THR A 320 -6.44 -5.36 -29.18
CA THR A 320 -7.49 -6.15 -28.51
C THR A 320 -6.89 -7.25 -27.65
N LYS A 321 -5.80 -7.90 -28.10
CA LYS A 321 -5.08 -8.92 -27.33
C LYS A 321 -4.57 -8.37 -26.00
N THR A 322 -3.96 -7.18 -26.00
CA THR A 322 -3.46 -6.51 -24.79
C THR A 322 -4.58 -6.23 -23.79
N ILE A 323 -5.70 -5.69 -24.27
CA ILE A 323 -6.86 -5.41 -23.43
C ILE A 323 -7.49 -6.69 -22.87
N THR A 324 -7.58 -7.75 -23.68
CA THR A 324 -8.09 -9.05 -23.21
C THR A 324 -7.24 -9.62 -22.08
N ILE A 325 -5.90 -9.59 -22.23
CA ILE A 325 -4.97 -10.05 -21.17
C ILE A 325 -5.12 -9.20 -19.90
N LEU A 326 -5.26 -7.89 -20.04
CA LEU A 326 -5.55 -7.01 -18.89
C LEU A 326 -6.84 -7.43 -18.17
N ILE A 327 -7.94 -7.61 -18.90
CA ILE A 327 -9.23 -8.01 -18.33
C ILE A 327 -9.13 -9.37 -17.64
N ILE A 328 -8.44 -10.34 -18.24
CA ILE A 328 -8.23 -11.65 -17.60
C ILE A 328 -7.48 -11.49 -16.28
N GLY A 329 -6.40 -10.70 -16.24
CA GLY A 329 -5.66 -10.43 -15.01
C GLY A 329 -6.52 -9.78 -13.93
N LEU A 330 -7.35 -8.80 -14.29
CA LEU A 330 -8.27 -8.13 -13.35
C LEU A 330 -9.32 -9.13 -12.80
N LEU A 331 -9.87 -9.99 -13.65
CA LEU A 331 -10.83 -11.02 -13.21
C LEU A 331 -10.17 -12.02 -12.26
N VAL A 332 -8.93 -12.44 -12.54
CA VAL A 332 -8.16 -13.32 -11.63
C VAL A 332 -7.96 -12.66 -10.28
N LEU A 333 -7.63 -11.36 -10.21
CA LEU A 333 -7.49 -10.64 -8.93
C LEU A 333 -8.80 -10.56 -8.16
N ILE A 334 -9.91 -10.30 -8.84
CA ILE A 334 -11.24 -10.27 -8.20
C ILE A 334 -11.57 -11.66 -7.63
N VAL A 335 -11.39 -12.72 -8.40
CA VAL A 335 -11.64 -14.09 -7.97
C VAL A 335 -10.73 -14.47 -6.81
N SER A 336 -9.45 -14.11 -6.84
CA SER A 336 -8.50 -14.44 -5.77
C SER A 336 -8.93 -13.88 -4.42
N SER A 337 -9.61 -12.73 -4.41
CA SER A 337 -10.09 -12.09 -3.18
C SER A 337 -11.13 -12.91 -2.41
N PHE A 338 -11.79 -13.87 -3.07
CA PHE A 338 -12.79 -14.75 -2.46
C PHE A 338 -12.27 -16.18 -2.22
N LEU A 339 -11.10 -16.53 -2.77
CA LEU A 339 -10.59 -17.92 -2.72
C LEU A 339 -10.45 -18.48 -1.31
N PRO A 340 -9.89 -17.76 -0.31
CA PRO A 340 -9.77 -18.34 1.03
C PRO A 340 -11.13 -18.74 1.62
N GLN A 341 -12.19 -17.97 1.33
CA GLN A 341 -13.55 -18.32 1.78
C GLN A 341 -14.16 -19.50 1.03
N LEU A 342 -13.79 -19.68 -0.25
CA LEU A 342 -14.31 -20.79 -1.06
C LEU A 342 -13.60 -22.11 -0.79
N LEU A 343 -12.39 -22.07 -0.23
CA LEU A 343 -11.54 -23.22 0.05
C LEU A 343 -11.53 -23.61 1.54
N ALA A 344 -12.01 -22.73 2.43
CA ALA A 344 -12.23 -23.00 3.85
C ALA A 344 -13.48 -23.86 4.04
#